data_3767828b948386d0be72fb36763261c0
#
_entry.id   3767828b948386d0be72fb36763261c0
#
_cell.length_a   1.000
_cell.length_b   1.000
_cell.length_c   1.000
_cell.angle_alpha   90.00
_cell.angle_beta   90.00
_cell.angle_gamma   90.00
#
_symmetry.space_group_name_H-M   'P 1'
#
loop_
_entity.id
_entity.type
_entity.pdbx_description
1 polymer ?
#
loop_
_entity_poly.entity_id
_entity_poly.type
_entity_poly.pdbx_seq_one_letter_code
_entity_poly.pdbx_strand_id
1 'polypeptide(L)'
;MTLRKTALYVGVLLFLLFLSSCRKDFETIPSSGQLTFSKDTVYLDTVFTNIGSSTFNLKVFNRSDDDISIPSISLKEGANSKIRLNVDGVAGTNFQDITVLAKDSIFVFVETTIDIEEVATGNTEFLYTDAIQFDQGANQQEVTLVSLVKDAIFLFPERFDDGTTESLTLGEGTPSETEIEGFILDDSELTFTNEKPYVIYGYAAVGAGKILTIEAGSRIHFHRDSGIIVGNNGSLQVNGMLSTDQELLENEVIFEGDRLETSFSSTAGQWGAIWLTDGSTNNQINYATIKNGAIGLLVDNNDGEGNPTLVINNSQLYNHASFSLLARTATIEAENTVFGSAGQSSAFLNIGGNYSFKHCTFANYFEGTRSFPTVLLNNFVELQDGNFFTRDLVQANFANCIIEGDNNLELFLQQNEAATLNYNFSNCILQFNDVNNQFADNPLYDFGDTSLFENLLRNVNPDFLDPNTNQFQIGLSSEGIGQGSLTTASEVPLDILGVDRTSSPDIGAYQAVMFEEEN
;
A
#
# COMPACT_ATOMS: atom_id res chain seq x y z
N MET A 1 -64.05 -50.23 -18.42
CA MET A 1 -63.36 -49.76 -17.20
C MET A 1 -61.97 -50.41 -16.99
N THR A 2 -61.71 -51.54 -17.57
CA THR A 2 -60.48 -52.32 -17.52
C THR A 2 -59.28 -51.70 -18.30
N LEU A 3 -59.52 -51.24 -19.54
CA LEU A 3 -58.47 -50.73 -20.43
C LEU A 3 -57.75 -49.46 -19.84
N ARG A 4 -58.47 -48.56 -19.18
CA ARG A 4 -57.89 -47.36 -18.53
C ARG A 4 -57.02 -47.70 -17.31
N LYS A 5 -57.39 -48.74 -16.60
CA LYS A 5 -56.61 -49.20 -15.42
C LYS A 5 -55.28 -49.87 -15.88
N THR A 6 -55.32 -50.64 -16.96
CA THR A 6 -54.15 -51.31 -17.53
C THR A 6 -53.17 -50.27 -18.10
N ALA A 7 -53.66 -49.25 -18.79
CA ALA A 7 -52.79 -48.15 -19.29
C ALA A 7 -52.15 -47.36 -18.15
N LEU A 8 -52.86 -47.15 -17.02
CA LEU A 8 -52.30 -46.50 -15.85
C LEU A 8 -51.17 -47.34 -15.20
N TYR A 9 -51.39 -48.65 -15.06
CA TYR A 9 -50.34 -49.53 -14.51
C TYR A 9 -49.11 -49.64 -15.39
N VAL A 10 -49.28 -49.68 -16.71
CA VAL A 10 -48.16 -49.66 -17.66
C VAL A 10 -47.42 -48.34 -17.63
N GLY A 11 -48.15 -47.20 -17.50
CA GLY A 11 -47.53 -45.87 -17.31
C GLY A 11 -46.75 -45.75 -16.02
N VAL A 12 -47.27 -46.26 -14.89
CA VAL A 12 -46.57 -46.28 -13.60
C VAL A 12 -45.35 -47.21 -13.66
N LEU A 13 -45.46 -48.38 -14.31
CA LEU A 13 -44.34 -49.31 -14.46
C LEU A 13 -43.22 -48.72 -15.33
N LEU A 14 -43.56 -48.04 -16.44
CA LEU A 14 -42.61 -47.29 -17.28
C LEU A 14 -41.95 -46.12 -16.49
N PHE A 15 -42.75 -45.39 -15.72
CA PHE A 15 -42.22 -44.31 -14.89
C PHE A 15 -41.25 -44.83 -13.77
N LEU A 16 -41.55 -45.97 -13.18
CA LEU A 16 -40.65 -46.65 -12.20
C LEU A 16 -39.36 -47.16 -12.88
N LEU A 17 -39.40 -47.57 -14.16
CA LEU A 17 -38.21 -47.95 -14.91
C LEU A 17 -37.32 -46.74 -15.25
N PHE A 18 -37.88 -45.55 -15.41
CA PHE A 18 -37.11 -44.30 -15.56
C PHE A 18 -36.52 -43.80 -14.25
N LEU A 19 -37.01 -44.25 -13.08
CA LEU A 19 -36.44 -43.92 -11.77
C LEU A 19 -35.29 -44.83 -11.35
N SER A 20 -35.03 -45.95 -12.08
CA SER A 20 -33.79 -46.68 -11.91
C SER A 20 -32.68 -45.91 -12.64
N SER A 21 -32.33 -44.76 -12.11
CA SER A 21 -31.05 -44.10 -12.40
C SER A 21 -29.96 -45.10 -12.07
N CYS A 22 -29.28 -45.60 -13.07
CA CYS A 22 -28.02 -46.32 -12.88
C CYS A 22 -27.07 -45.35 -12.11
N ARG A 23 -26.99 -45.52 -10.79
CA ARG A 23 -25.76 -45.18 -10.10
C ARG A 23 -24.72 -46.07 -10.76
N LYS A 24 -23.91 -45.55 -11.68
CA LYS A 24 -22.63 -46.13 -11.99
C LYS A 24 -21.86 -46.03 -10.67
N ASP A 25 -21.65 -47.14 -10.00
CA ASP A 25 -20.59 -47.23 -9.01
C ASP A 25 -19.33 -46.88 -9.80
N PHE A 26 -18.64 -45.81 -9.39
CA PHE A 26 -17.40 -45.40 -10.03
C PHE A 26 -16.38 -46.51 -9.82
N GLU A 27 -16.12 -47.31 -10.85
CA GLU A 27 -15.00 -48.28 -10.83
C GLU A 27 -13.71 -47.47 -11.03
N THR A 28 -13.03 -47.15 -9.96
CA THR A 28 -11.72 -46.49 -10.01
C THR A 28 -10.60 -47.52 -10.05
N ILE A 29 -9.55 -47.24 -10.78
CA ILE A 29 -8.28 -48.00 -10.70
C ILE A 29 -7.27 -47.21 -9.85
N PRO A 30 -6.36 -47.88 -9.13
CA PRO A 30 -5.29 -47.20 -8.41
C PRO A 30 -4.45 -46.34 -9.35
N SER A 31 -4.03 -45.16 -8.89
CA SER A 31 -3.07 -44.31 -9.59
C SER A 31 -1.76 -45.07 -9.83
N SER A 32 -1.12 -44.81 -10.97
CA SER A 32 0.11 -45.50 -11.41
C SER A 32 1.35 -44.59 -11.39
N GLY A 33 1.31 -43.47 -10.66
CA GLY A 33 2.43 -42.51 -10.59
C GLY A 33 2.55 -41.63 -11.85
N GLN A 34 1.45 -41.44 -12.60
CA GLN A 34 1.39 -40.63 -13.83
C GLN A 34 0.52 -39.40 -13.65
N LEU A 35 0.41 -38.88 -12.42
CA LEU A 35 -0.27 -37.59 -12.16
C LEU A 35 0.54 -36.46 -12.79
N THR A 36 -0.16 -35.46 -13.28
CA THR A 36 0.45 -34.20 -13.71
C THR A 36 -0.02 -33.05 -12.84
N PHE A 37 0.87 -32.12 -12.55
CA PHE A 37 0.62 -31.02 -11.65
C PHE A 37 0.66 -29.68 -12.39
N SER A 38 -0.09 -28.71 -11.92
CA SER A 38 -0.05 -27.34 -12.46
C SER A 38 1.29 -26.63 -12.14
N LYS A 39 1.99 -27.11 -11.11
CA LYS A 39 3.27 -26.59 -10.62
C LYS A 39 4.08 -27.78 -10.05
N ASP A 40 5.38 -27.74 -10.13
CA ASP A 40 6.31 -28.66 -9.45
C ASP A 40 6.66 -28.16 -8.04
N THR A 41 6.49 -26.85 -7.81
CA THR A 41 6.71 -26.17 -6.54
C THR A 41 5.59 -25.18 -6.27
N VAL A 42 5.03 -25.21 -5.07
CA VAL A 42 4.10 -24.19 -4.56
C VAL A 42 4.88 -23.27 -3.65
N TYR A 43 5.07 -22.03 -4.10
CA TYR A 43 5.63 -20.97 -3.28
C TYR A 43 4.48 -20.34 -2.50
N LEU A 44 4.57 -20.40 -1.16
CA LEU A 44 3.59 -19.86 -0.22
C LEU A 44 3.92 -18.42 0.17
N ASP A 45 4.80 -17.80 -0.62
CA ASP A 45 5.32 -16.46 -0.43
C ASP A 45 6.10 -16.27 0.90
N THR A 46 6.28 -15.00 1.28
CA THR A 46 6.87 -14.62 2.56
C THR A 46 5.76 -14.36 3.57
N VAL A 47 5.90 -14.87 4.78
CA VAL A 47 4.96 -14.64 5.89
C VAL A 47 5.70 -14.18 7.13
N PHE A 48 5.06 -13.38 7.96
CA PHE A 48 5.56 -13.12 9.30
C PHE A 48 5.31 -14.33 10.21
N THR A 49 6.18 -14.52 11.20
CA THR A 49 6.03 -15.54 12.24
C THR A 49 4.64 -15.46 12.87
N ASN A 50 4.01 -16.62 13.10
CA ASN A 50 2.66 -16.75 13.67
C ASN A 50 1.52 -16.14 12.83
N ILE A 51 1.78 -15.63 11.64
CA ILE A 51 0.76 -15.14 10.71
C ILE A 51 0.48 -16.20 9.65
N GLY A 52 -0.82 -16.40 9.36
CA GLY A 52 -1.25 -17.34 8.31
C GLY A 52 -0.97 -16.79 6.92
N SER A 53 -0.46 -17.65 6.03
CA SER A 53 -0.33 -17.31 4.61
C SER A 53 -1.69 -17.12 3.92
N SER A 54 -1.68 -16.53 2.74
CA SER A 54 -2.78 -16.69 1.78
C SER A 54 -2.99 -18.16 1.43
N THR A 55 -4.18 -18.47 0.92
CA THR A 55 -4.50 -19.80 0.40
C THR A 55 -3.95 -19.94 -1.02
N PHE A 56 -2.98 -20.83 -1.20
CA PHE A 56 -2.42 -21.18 -2.49
C PHE A 56 -3.09 -22.44 -3.05
N ASN A 57 -3.07 -22.60 -4.35
CA ASN A 57 -3.66 -23.78 -4.99
C ASN A 57 -2.65 -24.55 -5.84
N LEU A 58 -2.82 -25.86 -5.84
CA LEU A 58 -2.18 -26.82 -6.72
C LEU A 58 -3.29 -27.60 -7.43
N LYS A 59 -3.22 -27.70 -8.75
CA LYS A 59 -4.13 -28.50 -9.52
C LYS A 59 -3.47 -29.82 -9.87
N VAL A 60 -4.13 -30.94 -9.56
CA VAL A 60 -3.68 -32.31 -9.80
C VAL A 60 -4.54 -32.91 -10.90
N PHE A 61 -3.94 -33.31 -12.01
CA PHE A 61 -4.64 -33.78 -13.19
C PHE A 61 -4.52 -35.30 -13.36
N ASN A 62 -5.62 -35.93 -13.64
CA ASN A 62 -5.69 -37.25 -14.23
C ASN A 62 -5.80 -37.10 -15.76
N ARG A 63 -4.73 -37.43 -16.48
CA ARG A 63 -4.69 -37.36 -17.95
C ARG A 63 -5.08 -38.68 -18.62
N SER A 64 -5.35 -39.76 -17.85
CA SER A 64 -5.76 -41.07 -18.37
C SER A 64 -7.23 -41.08 -18.84
N ASP A 65 -7.62 -42.15 -19.50
CA ASP A 65 -9.00 -42.39 -19.93
C ASP A 65 -9.84 -43.11 -18.85
N ASP A 66 -9.21 -43.44 -17.70
CA ASP A 66 -9.85 -44.16 -16.60
C ASP A 66 -10.04 -43.27 -15.39
N ASP A 67 -11.11 -43.49 -14.63
CA ASP A 67 -11.27 -42.90 -13.31
C ASP A 67 -10.23 -43.53 -12.36
N ILE A 68 -9.44 -42.70 -11.67
CA ILE A 68 -8.39 -43.17 -10.76
C ILE A 68 -8.70 -42.86 -9.32
N SER A 69 -8.16 -43.69 -8.41
CA SER A 69 -8.07 -43.41 -6.99
C SER A 69 -6.61 -43.18 -6.63
N ILE A 70 -6.27 -42.03 -6.04
CA ILE A 70 -4.95 -41.75 -5.49
C ILE A 70 -4.93 -42.36 -4.09
N PRO A 71 -4.11 -43.44 -3.84
CA PRO A 71 -4.15 -44.17 -2.57
C PRO A 71 -3.81 -43.32 -1.36
N SER A 72 -2.91 -42.33 -1.52
CA SER A 72 -2.52 -41.43 -0.43
C SER A 72 -2.11 -40.06 -0.97
N ILE A 73 -2.55 -39.02 -0.29
CA ILE A 73 -2.00 -37.65 -0.41
C ILE A 73 -1.62 -37.23 0.99
N SER A 74 -0.35 -36.91 1.24
CA SER A 74 0.12 -36.54 2.57
C SER A 74 1.25 -35.51 2.51
N LEU A 75 1.46 -34.81 3.62
CA LEU A 75 2.66 -33.99 3.82
C LEU A 75 3.83 -34.88 4.20
N LYS A 76 5.03 -34.57 3.68
CA LYS A 76 6.26 -35.33 3.90
C LYS A 76 6.68 -35.29 5.38
N GLU A 77 6.59 -34.12 6.02
CA GLU A 77 6.87 -33.95 7.45
C GLU A 77 5.71 -34.47 8.34
N GLY A 78 4.61 -34.92 7.73
CA GLY A 78 3.46 -35.52 8.43
C GLY A 78 2.86 -34.60 9.50
N ALA A 79 2.79 -35.10 10.74
CA ALA A 79 2.25 -34.34 11.87
C ALA A 79 3.14 -33.18 12.34
N ASN A 80 4.41 -33.13 11.92
CA ASN A 80 5.34 -32.05 12.26
C ASN A 80 5.25 -30.88 11.25
N SER A 81 4.58 -31.09 10.12
CA SER A 81 4.42 -30.06 9.10
C SER A 81 3.71 -28.82 9.67
N LYS A 82 4.20 -27.65 9.31
CA LYS A 82 3.57 -26.36 9.60
C LYS A 82 2.56 -25.95 8.51
N ILE A 83 2.36 -26.85 7.53
CA ILE A 83 1.46 -26.64 6.38
C ILE A 83 0.15 -27.38 6.62
N ARG A 84 -0.93 -26.80 6.15
CA ARG A 84 -2.28 -27.36 6.13
C ARG A 84 -2.72 -27.54 4.69
N LEU A 85 -3.36 -28.68 4.42
CA LEU A 85 -3.94 -28.97 3.11
C LEU A 85 -5.47 -29.00 3.21
N ASN A 86 -6.12 -28.65 2.12
CA ASN A 86 -7.51 -28.96 1.85
C ASN A 86 -7.57 -29.64 0.48
N VAL A 87 -7.92 -30.90 0.46
CA VAL A 87 -7.98 -31.74 -0.74
C VAL A 87 -9.45 -32.00 -1.07
N ASP A 88 -9.89 -31.51 -2.22
CA ASP A 88 -11.27 -31.66 -2.70
C ASP A 88 -12.34 -31.29 -1.64
N GLY A 89 -12.09 -30.20 -0.92
CA GLY A 89 -13.00 -29.67 0.12
C GLY A 89 -12.83 -30.28 1.51
N VAL A 90 -11.91 -31.22 1.70
CA VAL A 90 -11.61 -31.86 2.98
C VAL A 90 -10.29 -31.30 3.53
N ALA A 91 -10.32 -30.75 4.74
CA ALA A 91 -9.12 -30.26 5.43
C ALA A 91 -8.38 -31.39 6.15
N GLY A 92 -7.03 -31.38 6.09
CA GLY A 92 -6.21 -32.39 6.77
C GLY A 92 -4.74 -32.33 6.36
N THR A 93 -3.96 -33.32 6.83
CA THR A 93 -2.55 -33.51 6.48
C THR A 93 -2.29 -34.86 5.82
N ASN A 94 -3.28 -35.74 5.82
CA ASN A 94 -3.22 -37.08 5.22
C ASN A 94 -4.61 -37.49 4.73
N PHE A 95 -4.69 -37.90 3.47
CA PHE A 95 -5.93 -38.27 2.77
C PHE A 95 -5.74 -39.62 2.11
N GLN A 96 -6.80 -40.42 2.06
CA GLN A 96 -6.78 -41.75 1.49
C GLN A 96 -7.85 -41.86 0.38
N ASP A 97 -7.55 -42.65 -0.65
CA ASP A 97 -8.47 -43.05 -1.70
C ASP A 97 -9.18 -41.88 -2.40
N ILE A 98 -8.41 -40.83 -2.76
CA ILE A 98 -8.96 -39.64 -3.41
C ILE A 98 -9.23 -39.93 -4.89
N THR A 99 -10.50 -39.82 -5.29
CA THR A 99 -10.93 -40.10 -6.67
C THR A 99 -10.69 -38.89 -7.57
N VAL A 100 -10.09 -39.13 -8.75
CA VAL A 100 -9.99 -38.14 -9.83
C VAL A 100 -10.53 -38.76 -11.11
N LEU A 101 -11.58 -38.16 -11.66
CA LEU A 101 -12.24 -38.70 -12.87
C LEU A 101 -11.32 -38.64 -14.08
N ALA A 102 -11.63 -39.44 -15.10
CA ALA A 102 -10.90 -39.50 -16.37
C ALA A 102 -10.85 -38.10 -17.03
N LYS A 103 -9.67 -37.67 -17.48
CA LYS A 103 -9.43 -36.36 -18.11
C LYS A 103 -9.78 -35.15 -17.25
N ASP A 104 -9.96 -35.31 -15.95
CA ASP A 104 -10.34 -34.29 -15.00
C ASP A 104 -9.20 -33.96 -14.01
N SER A 105 -9.49 -33.13 -13.02
CA SER A 105 -8.53 -32.66 -12.04
C SER A 105 -9.20 -32.29 -10.73
N ILE A 106 -8.44 -32.35 -9.63
CA ILE A 106 -8.83 -31.83 -8.31
C ILE A 106 -7.95 -30.66 -7.92
N PHE A 107 -8.45 -29.84 -6.98
CA PHE A 107 -7.66 -28.81 -6.31
C PHE A 107 -7.15 -29.29 -4.96
N VAL A 108 -5.90 -28.96 -4.70
CA VAL A 108 -5.29 -29.02 -3.38
C VAL A 108 -4.99 -27.60 -2.96
N PHE A 109 -5.66 -27.12 -1.91
CA PHE A 109 -5.38 -25.81 -1.32
C PHE A 109 -4.34 -25.98 -0.21
N VAL A 110 -3.42 -25.02 -0.15
CA VAL A 110 -2.24 -25.07 0.72
C VAL A 110 -2.14 -23.78 1.49
N GLU A 111 -2.00 -23.86 2.81
CA GLU A 111 -1.81 -22.73 3.72
C GLU A 111 -0.72 -23.08 4.74
N THR A 112 -0.07 -22.07 5.30
CA THR A 112 0.89 -22.26 6.39
C THR A 112 0.68 -21.24 7.49
N THR A 113 1.10 -21.60 8.71
CA THR A 113 1.32 -20.69 9.84
C THR A 113 2.52 -21.25 10.60
N ILE A 114 3.60 -20.49 10.67
CA ILE A 114 4.87 -20.96 11.17
C ILE A 114 5.32 -20.07 12.32
N ASP A 115 5.68 -20.67 13.44
CA ASP A 115 6.43 -20.00 14.49
C ASP A 115 7.92 -20.19 14.18
N ILE A 116 8.63 -19.09 13.92
CA ILE A 116 10.06 -19.15 13.57
C ILE A 116 10.88 -19.70 14.74
N GLU A 117 10.50 -19.44 15.98
CA GLU A 117 11.21 -19.95 17.16
C GLU A 117 11.13 -21.48 17.28
N GLU A 118 10.07 -22.11 16.76
CA GLU A 118 9.96 -23.58 16.73
C GLU A 118 10.81 -24.24 15.65
N VAL A 119 11.10 -23.54 14.55
CA VAL A 119 11.80 -24.13 13.38
C VAL A 119 13.23 -23.64 13.22
N ALA A 120 13.55 -22.45 13.74
CA ALA A 120 14.87 -21.81 13.58
C ALA A 120 15.16 -20.80 14.70
N THR A 121 15.15 -21.24 15.96
CA THR A 121 15.35 -20.40 17.16
C THR A 121 16.50 -19.41 17.01
N GLY A 122 16.22 -18.13 17.25
CA GLY A 122 17.19 -17.04 17.21
C GLY A 122 17.56 -16.55 15.81
N ASN A 123 16.90 -17.03 14.76
CA ASN A 123 17.04 -16.49 13.40
C ASN A 123 15.93 -15.46 13.14
N THR A 124 16.25 -14.43 12.34
CA THR A 124 15.27 -13.43 11.91
C THR A 124 14.55 -13.83 10.62
N GLU A 125 15.10 -14.76 9.87
CA GLU A 125 14.50 -15.32 8.64
C GLU A 125 14.80 -16.82 8.54
N PHE A 126 13.82 -17.57 8.01
CA PHE A 126 13.97 -19.01 7.79
C PHE A 126 13.18 -19.46 6.57
N LEU A 127 13.85 -20.19 5.65
CA LEU A 127 13.20 -20.79 4.50
C LEU A 127 12.64 -22.16 4.90
N TYR A 128 11.34 -22.20 5.20
CA TYR A 128 10.64 -23.44 5.51
C TYR A 128 10.31 -24.20 4.23
N THR A 129 10.61 -25.50 4.22
CA THR A 129 10.33 -26.38 3.09
C THR A 129 9.67 -27.68 3.55
N ASP A 130 8.67 -28.14 2.79
CA ASP A 130 8.02 -29.43 2.93
C ASP A 130 7.65 -29.95 1.53
N ALA A 131 6.93 -31.05 1.42
CA ALA A 131 6.41 -31.54 0.16
C ALA A 131 5.05 -32.23 0.34
N ILE A 132 4.20 -32.14 -0.67
CA ILE A 132 3.01 -32.99 -0.80
C ILE A 132 3.45 -34.25 -1.52
N GLN A 133 3.24 -35.40 -0.88
CA GLN A 133 3.49 -36.73 -1.46
C GLN A 133 2.17 -37.29 -1.98
N PHE A 134 2.18 -37.71 -3.23
CA PHE A 134 1.06 -38.35 -3.93
C PHE A 134 1.45 -39.79 -4.21
N ASP A 135 0.51 -40.69 -4.06
CA ASP A 135 0.75 -42.16 -4.17
C ASP A 135 1.68 -42.76 -3.11
N GLN A 136 2.09 -43.97 -3.31
CA GLN A 136 2.94 -44.73 -2.39
C GLN A 136 3.97 -45.58 -3.13
N GLY A 137 5.09 -45.89 -2.45
CA GLY A 137 6.12 -46.78 -2.95
C GLY A 137 6.77 -46.32 -4.24
N ALA A 138 6.81 -47.17 -5.26
CA ALA A 138 7.48 -46.88 -6.52
C ALA A 138 6.73 -45.86 -7.39
N ASN A 139 5.47 -45.60 -7.10
CA ASN A 139 4.60 -44.65 -7.83
C ASN A 139 4.55 -43.28 -7.17
N GLN A 140 5.24 -43.07 -6.05
CA GLN A 140 5.23 -41.83 -5.32
C GLN A 140 5.75 -40.66 -6.16
N GLN A 141 5.00 -39.57 -6.17
CA GLN A 141 5.37 -38.29 -6.76
C GLN A 141 5.35 -37.22 -5.68
N GLU A 142 6.16 -36.17 -5.81
CA GLU A 142 6.24 -35.07 -4.84
C GLU A 142 6.02 -33.72 -5.54
N VAL A 143 5.37 -32.80 -4.84
CA VAL A 143 5.33 -31.37 -5.16
C VAL A 143 5.92 -30.62 -3.98
N THR A 144 6.97 -29.84 -4.24
CA THR A 144 7.67 -29.08 -3.21
C THR A 144 6.83 -27.91 -2.71
N LEU A 145 6.88 -27.64 -1.40
CA LEU A 145 6.25 -26.49 -0.75
C LEU A 145 7.34 -25.63 -0.12
N VAL A 146 7.28 -24.33 -0.35
CA VAL A 146 8.30 -23.38 0.13
C VAL A 146 7.64 -22.13 0.67
N SER A 147 8.04 -21.67 1.86
CA SER A 147 7.66 -20.38 2.44
C SER A 147 8.86 -19.74 3.11
N LEU A 148 9.07 -18.44 2.90
CA LEU A 148 10.02 -17.65 3.68
C LEU A 148 9.30 -17.10 4.91
N VAL A 149 9.84 -17.38 6.09
CA VAL A 149 9.29 -16.90 7.37
C VAL A 149 10.19 -15.78 7.88
N LYS A 150 9.61 -14.65 8.26
CA LYS A 150 10.30 -13.53 8.87
C LYS A 150 9.86 -13.33 10.32
N ASP A 151 10.82 -13.12 11.20
CA ASP A 151 10.54 -12.68 12.57
C ASP A 151 10.09 -11.22 12.57
N ALA A 152 9.30 -10.81 13.57
CA ALA A 152 8.79 -9.45 13.69
C ALA A 152 8.47 -9.08 15.14
N ILE A 153 8.45 -7.77 15.42
CA ILE A 153 7.90 -7.19 16.64
C ILE A 153 6.45 -6.84 16.38
N PHE A 154 5.53 -7.46 17.12
CA PHE A 154 4.09 -7.20 16.98
C PHE A 154 3.64 -6.19 18.03
N LEU A 155 2.98 -5.12 17.57
CA LEU A 155 2.34 -4.10 18.39
C LEU A 155 0.84 -4.14 18.13
N PHE A 156 0.05 -4.29 19.16
CA PHE A 156 -1.40 -4.48 19.03
C PHE A 156 -2.15 -4.00 20.28
N PRO A 157 -3.41 -3.53 20.12
CA PRO A 157 -4.25 -3.13 21.23
C PRO A 157 -4.59 -4.31 22.13
N GLU A 158 -4.74 -4.07 23.44
CA GLU A 158 -5.12 -5.08 24.40
C GLU A 158 -6.53 -5.62 24.10
N ARG A 159 -6.71 -6.93 24.27
CA ARG A 159 -8.00 -7.56 24.16
C ARG A 159 -8.49 -7.98 25.54
N PHE A 160 -9.59 -7.40 25.96
CA PHE A 160 -10.15 -7.61 27.29
C PHE A 160 -10.97 -8.90 27.38
N ASP A 161 -11.14 -9.42 28.61
CA ASP A 161 -11.89 -10.66 28.88
C ASP A 161 -13.37 -10.60 28.48
N ASP A 162 -13.94 -9.40 28.39
CA ASP A 162 -15.33 -9.18 27.95
C ASP A 162 -15.49 -9.21 26.42
N GLY A 163 -14.38 -9.37 25.69
CA GLY A 163 -14.32 -9.46 24.25
C GLY A 163 -14.19 -8.10 23.53
N THR A 164 -14.08 -7.00 24.28
CA THR A 164 -13.76 -5.68 23.70
C THR A 164 -12.26 -5.57 23.41
N THR A 165 -11.91 -4.67 22.51
CA THR A 165 -10.52 -4.34 22.16
C THR A 165 -10.23 -2.90 22.63
N GLU A 166 -9.01 -2.63 23.05
CA GLU A 166 -8.54 -1.30 23.39
C GLU A 166 -8.77 -0.32 22.25
N SER A 167 -9.24 0.88 22.57
CA SER A 167 -9.57 1.92 21.61
C SER A 167 -9.02 3.28 22.02
N LEU A 168 -8.89 4.16 21.04
CA LEU A 168 -8.48 5.55 21.22
C LEU A 168 -9.68 6.45 20.95
N THR A 169 -9.97 7.36 21.88
CA THR A 169 -11.02 8.38 21.71
C THR A 169 -10.42 9.59 20.97
N LEU A 170 -10.93 9.88 19.79
CA LEU A 170 -10.56 11.05 19.01
C LEU A 170 -11.59 12.16 19.16
N GLY A 171 -11.14 13.40 19.32
CA GLY A 171 -12.02 14.55 19.46
C GLY A 171 -12.85 14.51 20.75
N GLU A 172 -12.31 13.99 21.84
CA GLU A 172 -12.99 13.88 23.14
C GLU A 172 -13.71 15.17 23.53
N GLY A 173 -14.98 15.05 23.91
CA GLY A 173 -15.83 16.17 24.31
C GLY A 173 -16.30 17.09 23.18
N THR A 174 -16.05 16.74 21.92
CA THR A 174 -16.54 17.47 20.74
C THR A 174 -17.68 16.72 20.04
N PRO A 175 -18.47 17.41 19.17
CA PRO A 175 -19.47 16.71 18.33
C PRO A 175 -18.88 15.69 17.34
N SER A 176 -17.56 15.68 17.17
CA SER A 176 -16.83 14.78 16.26
C SER A 176 -16.14 13.65 17.03
N GLU A 177 -16.49 13.44 18.30
CA GLU A 177 -15.95 12.35 19.11
C GLU A 177 -16.22 11.00 18.45
N THR A 178 -15.17 10.20 18.32
CA THR A 178 -15.23 8.85 17.74
C THR A 178 -14.20 7.95 18.37
N GLU A 179 -14.51 6.64 18.40
CA GLU A 179 -13.60 5.60 18.86
C GLU A 179 -12.97 4.89 17.67
N ILE A 180 -11.67 4.66 17.74
CA ILE A 180 -10.95 3.82 16.79
C ILE A 180 -10.15 2.75 17.54
N GLU A 181 -10.01 1.58 16.95
CA GLU A 181 -9.15 0.51 17.50
C GLU A 181 -7.69 0.97 17.52
N GLY A 182 -7.07 0.93 18.69
CA GLY A 182 -5.70 1.41 18.85
C GLY A 182 -5.29 1.47 20.32
N PHE A 183 -4.03 1.78 20.56
CA PHE A 183 -3.38 1.78 21.85
C PHE A 183 -2.33 2.89 21.94
N ILE A 184 -1.95 3.28 23.16
CA ILE A 184 -0.88 4.24 23.38
C ILE A 184 0.44 3.49 23.55
N LEU A 185 1.46 3.85 22.77
CA LEU A 185 2.81 3.29 22.87
C LEU A 185 3.40 3.52 24.26
N ASP A 186 3.89 2.46 24.88
CA ASP A 186 4.64 2.53 26.13
C ASP A 186 6.02 3.16 25.93
N ASP A 187 6.65 3.65 27.00
CA ASP A 187 7.98 4.29 26.94
C ASP A 187 9.07 3.37 26.34
N SER A 188 8.93 2.06 26.47
CA SER A 188 9.83 1.07 25.87
C SER A 188 9.58 0.83 24.38
N GLU A 189 8.46 1.29 23.85
CA GLU A 189 8.04 1.13 22.46
C GLU A 189 8.24 2.41 21.63
N LEU A 190 8.78 3.47 22.21
CA LEU A 190 8.98 4.75 21.53
C LEU A 190 10.25 4.81 20.67
N THR A 191 10.93 3.68 20.46
CA THR A 191 12.09 3.59 19.55
C THR A 191 11.94 2.36 18.67
N PHE A 192 11.80 2.58 17.37
CA PHE A 192 11.82 1.51 16.38
C PHE A 192 13.21 1.42 15.76
N THR A 193 13.78 0.21 15.75
CA THR A 193 15.10 -0.08 15.21
C THR A 193 15.01 -0.92 13.93
N ASN A 194 16.14 -1.11 13.26
CA ASN A 194 16.21 -1.96 12.06
C ASN A 194 16.54 -3.43 12.35
N GLU A 195 16.54 -3.85 13.62
CA GLU A 195 16.87 -5.24 13.99
C GLU A 195 15.82 -6.24 13.53
N LYS A 196 14.53 -5.86 13.64
CA LYS A 196 13.38 -6.64 13.20
C LYS A 196 12.31 -5.71 12.63
N PRO A 197 11.52 -6.15 11.65
CA PRO A 197 10.35 -5.40 11.21
C PRO A 197 9.30 -5.31 12.33
N TYR A 198 8.55 -4.22 12.31
CA TYR A 198 7.39 -3.99 13.19
C TYR A 198 6.11 -4.30 12.43
N VAL A 199 5.18 -5.02 13.06
CA VAL A 199 3.84 -5.28 12.51
C VAL A 199 2.82 -4.71 13.48
N ILE A 200 2.06 -3.70 13.03
CA ILE A 200 1.15 -2.90 13.86
C ILE A 200 -0.29 -3.24 13.51
N TYR A 201 -1.06 -3.63 14.52
CA TYR A 201 -2.51 -3.85 14.47
C TYR A 201 -3.22 -2.70 15.19
N GLY A 202 -4.27 -2.14 14.60
CA GLY A 202 -4.92 -0.92 15.09
C GLY A 202 -4.00 0.31 14.97
N TYR A 203 -4.37 1.40 15.61
CA TYR A 203 -3.55 2.61 15.60
C TYR A 203 -2.61 2.68 16.80
N ALA A 204 -1.29 2.72 16.52
CA ALA A 204 -0.26 2.97 17.55
C ALA A 204 -0.17 4.49 17.80
N ALA A 205 -0.55 4.94 19.00
CA ALA A 205 -0.60 6.36 19.34
C ALA A 205 0.64 6.82 20.11
N VAL A 206 1.23 7.93 19.66
CA VAL A 206 2.25 8.68 20.40
C VAL A 206 1.55 9.65 21.35
N GLY A 207 1.67 9.40 22.64
CA GLY A 207 1.02 10.22 23.68
C GLY A 207 1.64 11.62 23.83
N ALA A 208 0.94 12.47 24.55
CA ALA A 208 1.37 13.87 24.80
C ALA A 208 2.74 13.94 25.46
N GLY A 209 3.63 14.79 24.92
CA GLY A 209 5.01 14.99 25.40
C GLY A 209 5.95 13.82 25.11
N LYS A 210 5.51 12.84 24.31
CA LYS A 210 6.32 11.69 23.89
C LYS A 210 6.83 11.88 22.46
N ILE A 211 7.92 11.20 22.16
CA ILE A 211 8.55 11.22 20.84
C ILE A 211 8.71 9.78 20.39
N LEU A 212 8.07 9.43 19.28
CA LEU A 212 8.38 8.19 18.59
C LEU A 212 9.57 8.43 17.66
N THR A 213 10.65 7.71 17.90
CA THR A 213 11.87 7.75 17.07
C THR A 213 11.97 6.47 16.26
N ILE A 214 12.10 6.62 14.94
CA ILE A 214 12.25 5.50 14.02
C ILE A 214 13.62 5.61 13.34
N GLU A 215 14.47 4.63 13.58
CA GLU A 215 15.86 4.61 13.11
C GLU A 215 15.97 4.22 11.62
N ALA A 216 17.10 4.58 11.01
CA ALA A 216 17.39 4.24 9.62
C ALA A 216 17.33 2.72 9.38
N GLY A 217 16.77 2.34 8.25
CA GLY A 217 16.59 0.95 7.85
C GLY A 217 15.41 0.21 8.50
N SER A 218 14.63 0.89 9.36
CA SER A 218 13.44 0.28 9.97
C SER A 218 12.38 -0.06 8.93
N ARG A 219 11.67 -1.16 9.16
CA ARG A 219 10.57 -1.66 8.33
C ARG A 219 9.30 -1.73 9.16
N ILE A 220 8.29 -0.95 8.80
CA ILE A 220 7.03 -0.82 9.54
C ILE A 220 5.89 -1.31 8.65
N HIS A 221 5.23 -2.37 9.09
CA HIS A 221 4.13 -2.98 8.39
C HIS A 221 2.83 -2.76 9.17
N PHE A 222 1.78 -2.42 8.47
CA PHE A 222 0.49 -2.18 9.06
C PHE A 222 -0.53 -3.22 8.61
N HIS A 223 -1.26 -3.75 9.57
CA HIS A 223 -2.44 -4.54 9.28
C HIS A 223 -3.56 -3.64 8.73
N ARG A 224 -4.61 -4.24 8.19
CA ARG A 224 -5.76 -3.50 7.68
C ARG A 224 -6.34 -2.58 8.78
N ASP A 225 -6.74 -1.37 8.40
CA ASP A 225 -7.32 -0.34 9.27
C ASP A 225 -6.40 0.11 10.43
N SER A 226 -5.10 -0.07 10.26
CA SER A 226 -4.05 0.27 11.23
C SER A 226 -3.24 1.49 10.79
N GLY A 227 -2.43 2.04 11.69
CA GLY A 227 -1.60 3.21 11.38
C GLY A 227 -0.83 3.74 12.59
N ILE A 228 -0.32 4.96 12.45
CA ILE A 228 0.28 5.71 13.55
C ILE A 228 -0.55 6.97 13.78
N ILE A 229 -0.84 7.31 15.03
CA ILE A 229 -1.40 8.60 15.43
C ILE A 229 -0.40 9.33 16.32
N VAL A 230 -0.11 10.59 15.98
CA VAL A 230 0.69 11.47 16.83
C VAL A 230 -0.25 12.45 17.49
N GLY A 231 -0.44 12.28 18.79
CA GLY A 231 -1.37 13.08 19.59
C GLY A 231 -0.86 14.50 19.85
N ASN A 232 -1.73 15.34 20.43
CA ASN A 232 -1.39 16.69 20.83
C ASN A 232 -0.13 16.72 21.72
N ASN A 233 0.82 17.61 21.41
CA ASN A 233 2.17 17.70 22.01
C ASN A 233 3.03 16.41 21.85
N GLY A 234 2.61 15.46 21.04
CA GLY A 234 3.46 14.34 20.62
C GLY A 234 4.31 14.70 19.41
N SER A 235 5.34 13.93 19.14
CA SER A 235 6.23 14.11 17.99
C SER A 235 6.62 12.79 17.34
N LEU A 236 6.80 12.82 16.01
CA LEU A 236 7.32 11.71 15.21
C LEU A 236 8.68 12.12 14.61
N GLN A 237 9.69 11.29 14.82
CA GLN A 237 11.04 11.48 14.28
C GLN A 237 11.44 10.26 13.43
N VAL A 238 11.34 10.37 12.12
CA VAL A 238 11.75 9.33 11.17
C VAL A 238 13.13 9.68 10.62
N ASN A 239 14.13 8.91 11.03
CA ASN A 239 15.54 9.20 10.81
C ASN A 239 16.16 8.26 9.76
N GLY A 240 15.52 8.10 8.60
CA GLY A 240 16.11 7.39 7.47
C GLY A 240 17.34 8.09 6.93
N MET A 241 18.13 7.37 6.15
CA MET A 241 19.33 7.85 5.47
C MET A 241 19.34 7.39 4.03
N LEU A 242 20.11 8.09 3.19
CA LEU A 242 20.32 7.68 1.81
C LEU A 242 20.88 6.26 1.74
N SER A 243 20.22 5.40 0.97
CA SER A 243 20.66 4.03 0.73
C SER A 243 21.73 3.98 -0.36
N THR A 244 22.67 3.05 -0.22
CA THR A 244 23.67 2.76 -1.25
C THR A 244 23.05 1.89 -2.35
N ASP A 245 22.18 0.96 -1.95
CA ASP A 245 21.40 0.12 -2.85
C ASP A 245 19.98 0.70 -2.96
N GLN A 246 19.65 1.25 -4.13
CA GLN A 246 18.38 1.91 -4.40
C GLN A 246 17.24 0.92 -4.72
N GLU A 247 17.51 -0.38 -4.81
CA GLU A 247 16.49 -1.42 -4.90
C GLU A 247 16.12 -1.94 -3.50
N LEU A 248 17.12 -2.17 -2.64
CA LEU A 248 16.90 -2.67 -1.28
C LEU A 248 16.47 -1.58 -0.30
N LEU A 249 16.83 -0.33 -0.55
CA LEU A 249 16.56 0.84 0.31
C LEU A 249 16.97 0.56 1.77
N GLU A 250 18.17 0.01 1.97
CA GLU A 250 18.62 -0.59 3.23
C GLU A 250 18.71 0.40 4.40
N ASN A 251 18.87 1.70 4.10
CA ASN A 251 18.96 2.76 5.09
C ASN A 251 17.68 3.62 5.17
N GLU A 252 16.76 3.48 4.22
CA GLU A 252 15.48 4.20 4.29
C GLU A 252 14.52 3.55 5.27
N VAL A 253 13.61 4.33 5.80
CA VAL A 253 12.49 3.81 6.59
C VAL A 253 11.32 3.51 5.66
N ILE A 254 10.78 2.28 5.70
CA ILE A 254 9.67 1.88 4.84
C ILE A 254 8.43 1.64 5.67
N PHE A 255 7.32 2.29 5.25
CA PHE A 255 5.97 2.10 5.79
C PHE A 255 5.09 1.50 4.70
N GLU A 256 4.54 0.29 4.95
CA GLU A 256 3.71 -0.43 3.98
C GLU A 256 2.72 -1.38 4.67
N GLY A 257 1.89 -2.09 3.90
CA GLY A 257 1.00 -3.12 4.44
C GLY A 257 1.76 -4.37 4.91
N ASP A 258 1.10 -5.18 5.75
CA ASP A 258 1.64 -6.44 6.28
C ASP A 258 1.52 -7.64 5.33
N ARG A 259 0.94 -7.43 4.14
CA ARG A 259 0.81 -8.43 3.09
C ARG A 259 2.07 -8.44 2.23
N LEU A 260 2.93 -9.43 2.47
CA LEU A 260 4.25 -9.54 1.82
C LEU A 260 4.22 -10.24 0.46
N GLU A 261 3.06 -10.75 0.02
CA GLU A 261 2.91 -11.36 -1.29
C GLU A 261 3.11 -10.35 -2.41
N THR A 262 3.83 -10.72 -3.45
CA THR A 262 4.15 -9.86 -4.60
C THR A 262 2.93 -9.17 -5.21
N SER A 263 1.76 -9.83 -5.20
CA SER A 263 0.49 -9.26 -5.70
C SER A 263 -0.01 -8.06 -4.89
N PHE A 264 0.48 -7.87 -3.66
CA PHE A 264 0.11 -6.74 -2.79
C PHE A 264 1.14 -5.61 -2.79
N SER A 265 2.31 -5.79 -3.41
CA SER A 265 3.39 -4.79 -3.41
C SER A 265 2.97 -3.43 -3.98
N SER A 266 1.96 -3.41 -4.86
CA SER A 266 1.39 -2.21 -5.50
C SER A 266 -0.11 -2.03 -5.25
N THR A 267 -0.69 -2.72 -4.26
CA THR A 267 -2.11 -2.58 -3.93
C THR A 267 -2.31 -1.42 -2.96
N ALA A 268 -3.07 -0.41 -3.36
CA ALA A 268 -3.40 0.74 -2.51
C ALA A 268 -4.46 0.38 -1.46
N GLY A 269 -4.47 1.10 -0.32
CA GLY A 269 -5.52 0.98 0.70
C GLY A 269 -5.41 -0.24 1.60
N GLN A 270 -4.21 -0.78 1.79
CA GLN A 270 -3.99 -1.93 2.67
C GLN A 270 -4.08 -1.57 4.15
N TRP A 271 -3.78 -0.34 4.50
CA TRP A 271 -3.76 0.19 5.87
C TRP A 271 -4.31 1.62 5.90
N GLY A 272 -4.45 2.21 7.09
CA GLY A 272 -5.05 3.52 7.29
C GLY A 272 -4.15 4.69 6.90
N ALA A 273 -3.52 5.32 7.89
CA ALA A 273 -2.71 6.53 7.69
C ALA A 273 -1.63 6.70 8.78
N ILE A 274 -0.62 7.51 8.50
CA ILE A 274 0.16 8.20 9.53
C ILE A 274 -0.53 9.54 9.77
N TRP A 275 -1.13 9.71 10.94
CA TRP A 275 -1.95 10.87 11.28
C TRP A 275 -1.28 11.73 12.34
N LEU A 276 -0.85 12.91 11.93
CA LEU A 276 -0.36 13.96 12.79
C LEU A 276 -1.56 14.83 13.20
N THR A 277 -2.09 14.58 14.39
CA THR A 277 -3.33 15.23 14.84
C THR A 277 -3.11 16.70 15.24
N ASP A 278 -4.22 17.41 15.45
CA ASP A 278 -4.21 18.80 15.93
C ASP A 278 -3.32 18.94 17.18
N GLY A 279 -2.38 19.88 17.13
CA GLY A 279 -1.42 20.14 18.20
C GLY A 279 -0.23 19.18 18.28
N SER A 280 -0.06 18.22 17.36
CA SER A 280 1.20 17.51 17.24
C SER A 280 2.31 18.46 16.75
N THR A 281 3.53 18.31 17.23
CA THR A 281 4.60 19.29 16.98
C THR A 281 5.92 18.65 16.62
N ASN A 282 6.78 19.42 15.90
CA ASN A 282 8.16 19.00 15.58
C ASN A 282 8.24 17.62 14.91
N ASN A 283 7.25 17.27 14.06
CA ASN A 283 7.31 16.04 13.31
C ASN A 283 8.34 16.16 12.19
N GLN A 284 9.24 15.21 12.10
CA GLN A 284 10.29 15.17 11.07
C GLN A 284 10.31 13.81 10.38
N ILE A 285 10.33 13.83 9.05
CA ILE A 285 10.44 12.63 8.24
C ILE A 285 11.59 12.85 7.25
N ASN A 286 12.57 11.95 7.28
CA ASN A 286 13.71 12.04 6.39
C ASN A 286 14.05 10.66 5.83
N TYR A 287 14.26 10.56 4.52
CA TYR A 287 14.51 9.33 3.78
C TYR A 287 13.52 8.21 4.16
N ALA A 288 12.24 8.46 3.91
CA ALA A 288 11.17 7.49 4.12
C ALA A 288 10.42 7.19 2.82
N THR A 289 10.05 5.94 2.66
CA THR A 289 9.08 5.49 1.67
C THR A 289 7.79 5.10 2.37
N ILE A 290 6.70 5.83 2.08
CA ILE A 290 5.35 5.60 2.63
C ILE A 290 4.45 5.17 1.50
N LYS A 291 3.95 3.93 1.51
CA LYS A 291 3.18 3.40 0.37
C LYS A 291 2.01 2.51 0.78
N ASN A 292 1.07 2.37 -0.15
CA ASN A 292 -0.03 1.40 -0.10
C ASN A 292 -1.10 1.67 0.99
N GLY A 293 -1.09 2.82 1.65
CA GLY A 293 -2.12 3.18 2.64
C GLY A 293 -3.42 3.70 2.01
N ALA A 294 -4.43 3.94 2.82
CA ALA A 294 -5.60 4.71 2.42
C ALA A 294 -5.23 6.19 2.22
N ILE A 295 -4.47 6.75 3.15
CA ILE A 295 -3.83 8.07 3.09
C ILE A 295 -2.37 7.88 3.53
N GLY A 296 -1.41 8.48 2.84
CA GLY A 296 -0.01 8.41 3.26
C GLY A 296 0.22 9.21 4.54
N LEU A 297 0.09 10.53 4.46
CA LEU A 297 0.16 11.44 5.59
C LEU A 297 -1.14 12.25 5.69
N LEU A 298 -1.74 12.22 6.86
CA LEU A 298 -2.82 13.11 7.27
C LEU A 298 -2.27 14.08 8.32
N VAL A 299 -2.22 15.38 7.99
CA VAL A 299 -1.58 16.39 8.83
C VAL A 299 -2.59 17.45 9.20
N ASP A 300 -2.91 17.54 10.47
CA ASP A 300 -3.83 18.54 10.99
C ASP A 300 -3.10 19.81 11.45
N ASN A 301 -3.90 20.78 11.85
CA ASN A 301 -3.43 22.06 12.37
C ASN A 301 -2.41 21.88 13.50
N ASN A 302 -1.42 22.75 13.54
CA ASN A 302 -0.52 22.84 14.69
C ASN A 302 -1.20 23.62 15.84
N ASP A 303 -0.54 23.65 17.00
CA ASP A 303 -0.97 24.36 18.20
C ASP A 303 -0.92 25.90 18.09
N GLY A 304 -0.58 26.45 16.92
CA GLY A 304 -0.37 27.88 16.67
C GLY A 304 1.02 28.36 17.03
N GLU A 305 1.94 27.47 17.39
CA GLU A 305 3.36 27.80 17.54
C GLU A 305 4.00 28.06 16.16
N GLY A 306 5.08 28.84 16.14
CA GLY A 306 5.71 29.26 14.87
C GLY A 306 6.54 28.17 14.17
N ASN A 307 6.59 26.94 14.71
CA ASN A 307 7.31 25.82 14.13
C ASN A 307 6.45 25.04 13.14
N PRO A 308 7.02 24.43 12.10
CA PRO A 308 6.28 23.56 11.22
C PRO A 308 5.62 22.39 11.98
N THR A 309 4.39 22.05 11.61
CA THR A 309 3.75 20.80 12.05
C THR A 309 4.53 19.60 11.55
N LEU A 310 5.02 19.69 10.30
CA LEU A 310 5.80 18.66 9.63
C LEU A 310 6.95 19.27 8.82
N VAL A 311 8.14 18.71 8.99
CA VAL A 311 9.26 18.84 8.07
C VAL A 311 9.48 17.49 7.40
N ILE A 312 9.42 17.42 6.08
CA ILE A 312 9.62 16.18 5.32
C ILE A 312 10.64 16.38 4.21
N ASN A 313 11.70 15.57 4.22
CA ASN A 313 12.80 15.69 3.28
C ASN A 313 13.16 14.33 2.67
N ASN A 314 13.64 14.35 1.44
CA ASN A 314 14.23 13.19 0.75
C ASN A 314 13.35 11.93 0.83
N SER A 315 12.03 12.08 0.73
CA SER A 315 11.07 11.02 1.01
C SER A 315 10.12 10.81 -0.17
N GLN A 316 9.48 9.64 -0.19
CA GLN A 316 8.54 9.26 -1.24
C GLN A 316 7.23 8.76 -0.62
N LEU A 317 6.11 9.30 -1.12
CA LEU A 317 4.76 8.91 -0.73
C LEU A 317 4.00 8.51 -1.99
N TYR A 318 3.56 7.28 -2.12
CA TYR A 318 2.86 6.87 -3.33
C TYR A 318 1.94 5.67 -3.15
N ASN A 319 1.06 5.49 -4.14
CA ASN A 319 0.13 4.37 -4.23
C ASN A 319 -0.85 4.31 -3.06
N HIS A 320 -1.47 5.45 -2.75
CA HIS A 320 -2.49 5.54 -1.71
C HIS A 320 -3.91 5.51 -2.32
N ALA A 321 -4.88 4.94 -1.60
CA ALA A 321 -6.25 4.83 -2.11
C ALA A 321 -6.95 6.19 -2.28
N SER A 322 -6.56 7.20 -1.50
CA SER A 322 -7.16 8.54 -1.55
C SER A 322 -6.12 9.64 -1.76
N PHE A 323 -5.24 9.89 -0.82
CA PHE A 323 -4.27 11.00 -0.84
C PHE A 323 -2.88 10.53 -0.41
N SER A 324 -1.83 10.99 -1.10
CA SER A 324 -0.47 10.82 -0.58
C SER A 324 -0.20 11.80 0.57
N LEU A 325 -0.67 13.05 0.43
CA LEU A 325 -0.69 14.06 1.50
C LEU A 325 -2.09 14.68 1.58
N LEU A 326 -2.72 14.61 2.75
CA LEU A 326 -3.90 15.40 3.12
C LEU A 326 -3.53 16.32 4.29
N ALA A 327 -3.44 17.62 4.05
CA ALA A 327 -3.13 18.61 5.07
C ALA A 327 -4.37 19.48 5.35
N ARG A 328 -4.67 19.75 6.62
CA ARG A 328 -5.80 20.58 7.05
C ARG A 328 -5.31 21.69 7.96
N THR A 329 -5.17 22.91 7.43
CA THR A 329 -4.67 24.10 8.17
C THR A 329 -3.25 23.88 8.75
N ALA A 330 -2.46 23.00 8.17
CA ALA A 330 -1.13 22.62 8.67
C ALA A 330 -0.04 23.63 8.27
N THR A 331 1.11 23.56 8.94
CA THR A 331 2.34 24.21 8.51
C THR A 331 3.34 23.12 8.10
N ILE A 332 3.70 23.08 6.80
CA ILE A 332 4.55 22.02 6.24
C ILE A 332 5.71 22.62 5.46
N GLU A 333 6.90 22.13 5.73
CA GLU A 333 8.10 22.34 4.92
C GLU A 333 8.53 21.01 4.31
N ALA A 334 8.71 21.00 2.99
CA ALA A 334 9.12 19.81 2.26
C ALA A 334 10.23 20.12 1.25
N GLU A 335 11.27 19.30 1.25
CA GLU A 335 12.38 19.39 0.30
C GLU A 335 12.66 18.01 -0.31
N ASN A 336 12.99 17.96 -1.62
CA ASN A 336 13.32 16.71 -2.32
C ASN A 336 12.30 15.58 -2.09
N THR A 337 11.01 15.90 -2.00
CA THR A 337 9.99 14.91 -1.67
C THR A 337 9.12 14.61 -2.88
N VAL A 338 8.86 13.32 -3.09
CA VAL A 338 7.95 12.82 -4.13
C VAL A 338 6.59 12.53 -3.51
N PHE A 339 5.57 13.26 -3.93
CA PHE A 339 4.17 12.97 -3.66
C PHE A 339 3.58 12.30 -4.90
N GLY A 340 3.64 10.99 -4.93
CA GLY A 340 3.29 10.15 -6.07
C GLY A 340 1.81 9.81 -6.16
N SER A 341 1.51 8.81 -6.94
CA SER A 341 0.16 8.40 -7.32
C SER A 341 -0.76 8.11 -6.15
N ALA A 342 -1.98 8.64 -6.23
CA ALA A 342 -3.05 8.41 -5.28
C ALA A 342 -4.42 8.44 -6.00
N GLY A 343 -5.39 7.70 -5.48
CA GLY A 343 -6.71 7.55 -6.11
C GLY A 343 -7.51 8.84 -6.23
N GLN A 344 -7.17 9.88 -5.47
CA GLN A 344 -7.72 11.23 -5.60
C GLN A 344 -6.62 12.22 -5.96
N SER A 345 -5.89 12.76 -5.00
CA SER A 345 -4.83 13.74 -5.25
C SER A 345 -3.51 13.32 -4.58
N SER A 346 -2.39 13.61 -5.21
CA SER A 346 -1.08 13.44 -4.57
C SER A 346 -0.92 14.39 -3.38
N ALA A 347 -1.46 15.62 -3.48
CA ALA A 347 -1.52 16.55 -2.35
C ALA A 347 -2.85 17.32 -2.33
N PHE A 348 -3.54 17.28 -1.21
CA PHE A 348 -4.68 18.14 -0.91
C PHE A 348 -4.37 19.02 0.29
N LEU A 349 -4.16 20.33 0.03
CA LEU A 349 -3.91 21.36 1.03
C LEU A 349 -5.24 22.05 1.33
N ASN A 350 -5.91 21.54 2.35
CA ASN A 350 -7.31 21.84 2.67
C ASN A 350 -7.44 22.84 3.83
N ILE A 351 -8.42 23.73 3.73
CA ILE A 351 -8.78 24.71 4.78
C ILE A 351 -7.59 25.62 5.15
N GLY A 352 -6.91 26.19 4.14
CA GLY A 352 -5.78 27.08 4.37
C GLY A 352 -4.54 26.38 4.91
N GLY A 353 -3.67 27.13 5.58
CA GLY A 353 -2.41 26.63 6.13
C GLY A 353 -1.20 27.45 5.69
N ASN A 354 -0.01 26.88 5.88
CA ASN A 354 1.27 27.50 5.54
C ASN A 354 2.24 26.46 4.97
N TYR A 355 2.56 26.53 3.68
CA TYR A 355 3.26 25.47 2.96
C TYR A 355 4.46 26.00 2.19
N SER A 356 5.58 25.27 2.28
CA SER A 356 6.79 25.51 1.50
C SER A 356 7.30 24.20 0.90
N PHE A 357 7.31 24.12 -0.42
CA PHE A 357 7.81 22.97 -1.17
C PHE A 357 8.97 23.41 -2.05
N LYS A 358 10.14 22.79 -1.87
CA LYS A 358 11.33 23.03 -2.66
C LYS A 358 11.82 21.76 -3.31
N HIS A 359 12.03 21.80 -4.62
CA HIS A 359 12.47 20.63 -5.37
C HIS A 359 11.62 19.38 -5.09
N CYS A 360 10.29 19.54 -5.04
CA CYS A 360 9.37 18.42 -4.88
C CYS A 360 8.77 17.99 -6.22
N THR A 361 8.40 16.72 -6.32
CA THR A 361 7.67 16.16 -7.45
C THR A 361 6.30 15.71 -7.00
N PHE A 362 5.25 16.33 -7.53
CA PHE A 362 3.86 15.91 -7.39
C PHE A 362 3.46 15.25 -8.71
N ALA A 363 3.24 13.94 -8.69
CA ALA A 363 2.97 13.19 -9.91
C ALA A 363 1.88 12.15 -9.67
N ASN A 364 0.79 12.17 -10.47
CA ASN A 364 -0.34 11.29 -10.23
C ASN A 364 -0.75 10.52 -11.49
N TYR A 365 -0.30 9.27 -11.55
CA TYR A 365 -0.59 8.28 -12.59
C TYR A 365 -1.29 7.05 -11.98
N PHE A 366 -2.18 7.27 -11.01
CA PHE A 366 -2.88 6.19 -10.33
C PHE A 366 -3.74 5.40 -11.31
N GLU A 367 -3.61 4.07 -11.29
CA GLU A 367 -4.37 3.20 -12.16
C GLU A 367 -5.88 3.29 -11.86
N GLY A 368 -6.65 3.79 -12.82
CA GLY A 368 -8.10 3.96 -12.69
C GLY A 368 -8.58 5.35 -13.13
N THR A 369 -9.89 5.61 -12.95
CA THR A 369 -10.46 6.93 -13.28
C THR A 369 -10.32 7.87 -12.10
N ARG A 370 -9.48 8.86 -12.24
CA ARG A 370 -9.27 9.93 -11.26
C ARG A 370 -10.07 11.18 -11.65
N SER A 371 -10.82 11.75 -10.70
CA SER A 371 -11.62 12.96 -10.92
C SER A 371 -10.99 14.22 -10.32
N PHE A 372 -9.97 14.07 -9.48
CA PHE A 372 -9.28 15.17 -8.81
C PHE A 372 -7.92 15.44 -9.47
N PRO A 373 -7.41 16.69 -9.39
CA PRO A 373 -6.08 17.03 -9.86
C PRO A 373 -4.99 16.43 -8.95
N THR A 374 -3.76 16.44 -9.42
CA THR A 374 -2.59 16.05 -8.63
C THR A 374 -2.43 16.94 -7.38
N VAL A 375 -2.61 18.25 -7.52
CA VAL A 375 -2.54 19.21 -6.42
C VAL A 375 -3.85 19.99 -6.32
N LEU A 376 -4.45 19.96 -5.14
CA LEU A 376 -5.67 20.72 -4.80
C LEU A 376 -5.39 21.64 -3.60
N LEU A 377 -5.69 22.93 -3.76
CA LEU A 377 -5.58 23.95 -2.70
C LEU A 377 -6.92 24.61 -2.47
N ASN A 378 -7.33 24.74 -1.21
CA ASN A 378 -8.45 25.58 -0.84
C ASN A 378 -8.27 26.22 0.55
N ASN A 379 -9.14 27.20 0.88
CA ASN A 379 -9.13 27.89 2.16
C ASN A 379 -10.45 27.71 2.95
N PHE A 380 -11.25 26.68 2.61
CA PHE A 380 -12.55 26.47 3.23
C PHE A 380 -12.99 24.99 3.20
N VAL A 381 -13.96 24.68 4.04
CA VAL A 381 -14.77 23.47 3.95
C VAL A 381 -16.25 23.84 4.15
N GLU A 382 -17.14 23.21 3.39
CA GLU A 382 -18.58 23.33 3.56
C GLU A 382 -19.05 22.38 4.66
N LEU A 383 -19.76 22.93 5.65
CA LEU A 383 -20.33 22.18 6.76
C LEU A 383 -21.70 21.61 6.38
N GLN A 384 -22.19 20.64 7.15
CA GLN A 384 -23.46 19.96 6.91
C GLN A 384 -24.69 20.91 6.90
N ASP A 385 -24.61 22.03 7.56
CA ASP A 385 -25.64 23.08 7.60
C ASP A 385 -25.58 24.07 6.42
N GLY A 386 -24.64 23.86 5.47
CA GLY A 386 -24.42 24.72 4.32
C GLY A 386 -23.58 25.97 4.61
N ASN A 387 -23.09 26.15 5.84
CA ASN A 387 -22.12 27.18 6.17
C ASN A 387 -20.71 26.80 5.76
N PHE A 388 -19.84 27.78 5.59
CA PHE A 388 -18.44 27.56 5.28
C PHE A 388 -17.58 27.85 6.51
N PHE A 389 -16.68 26.88 6.82
CA PHE A 389 -15.58 27.10 7.75
C PHE A 389 -14.36 27.47 6.94
N THR A 390 -13.77 28.65 7.20
CA THR A 390 -12.66 29.20 6.43
C THR A 390 -11.43 29.44 7.29
N ARG A 391 -10.25 29.30 6.69
CA ARG A 391 -8.95 29.66 7.27
C ARG A 391 -8.07 30.26 6.17
N ASP A 392 -7.20 31.20 6.57
CA ASP A 392 -6.22 31.76 5.66
C ASP A 392 -5.26 30.68 5.14
N LEU A 393 -5.11 30.60 3.82
CA LEU A 393 -3.91 30.06 3.22
C LEU A 393 -2.85 31.18 3.27
N VAL A 394 -2.04 31.14 4.34
CA VAL A 394 -1.02 32.17 4.61
C VAL A 394 -0.02 32.24 3.47
N GLN A 395 0.42 31.06 3.02
CA GLN A 395 1.19 30.86 1.79
C GLN A 395 1.16 29.39 1.37
N ALA A 396 1.32 29.14 0.07
CA ALA A 396 1.65 27.86 -0.53
C ALA A 396 2.69 28.11 -1.62
N ASN A 397 3.96 27.99 -1.25
CA ASN A 397 5.09 28.26 -2.14
C ASN A 397 5.62 26.96 -2.74
N PHE A 398 5.67 26.90 -4.06
CA PHE A 398 6.26 25.80 -4.83
C PHE A 398 7.46 26.35 -5.61
N ALA A 399 8.66 25.92 -5.27
CA ALA A 399 9.89 26.35 -5.90
C ALA A 399 10.66 25.15 -6.49
N ASN A 400 10.97 25.20 -7.78
CA ASN A 400 11.61 24.12 -8.52
C ASN A 400 10.82 22.80 -8.45
N CYS A 401 9.47 22.85 -8.50
CA CYS A 401 8.61 21.68 -8.35
C CYS A 401 8.04 21.19 -9.69
N ILE A 402 7.76 19.89 -9.80
CA ILE A 402 6.98 19.28 -10.88
C ILE A 402 5.57 19.03 -10.37
N ILE A 403 4.54 19.41 -11.13
CA ILE A 403 3.13 19.06 -10.90
C ILE A 403 2.60 18.47 -12.20
N GLU A 404 2.43 17.16 -12.23
CA GLU A 404 2.18 16.40 -13.46
C GLU A 404 1.24 15.22 -13.18
N GLY A 405 0.63 14.67 -14.21
CA GLY A 405 -0.24 13.50 -14.13
C GLY A 405 -0.96 13.23 -15.45
N ASP A 406 -1.89 12.29 -15.43
CA ASP A 406 -2.64 11.85 -16.60
C ASP A 406 -3.91 12.67 -16.90
N ASN A 407 -4.30 13.60 -16.04
CA ASN A 407 -5.38 14.55 -16.32
C ASN A 407 -4.87 15.78 -17.10
N ASN A 408 -5.77 16.43 -17.84
CA ASN A 408 -5.46 17.71 -18.51
C ASN A 408 -5.16 18.86 -17.53
N LEU A 409 -5.75 18.81 -16.33
CA LEU A 409 -5.66 19.85 -15.31
C LEU A 409 -5.18 19.20 -14.00
N GLU A 410 -3.92 19.45 -13.62
CA GLU A 410 -3.32 18.86 -12.44
C GLU A 410 -3.13 19.82 -11.27
N LEU A 411 -3.65 21.03 -11.42
CA LEU A 411 -3.75 22.02 -10.35
C LEU A 411 -5.19 22.54 -10.25
N PHE A 412 -5.76 22.51 -9.04
CA PHE A 412 -7.05 23.12 -8.78
C PHE A 412 -7.02 24.04 -7.55
N LEU A 413 -7.45 25.28 -7.74
CA LEU A 413 -7.45 26.33 -6.73
C LEU A 413 -8.90 26.74 -6.45
N GLN A 414 -9.29 26.70 -5.19
CA GLN A 414 -10.64 27.08 -4.75
C GLN A 414 -10.55 28.10 -3.61
N GLN A 415 -11.20 29.24 -3.75
CA GLN A 415 -11.19 30.30 -2.78
C GLN A 415 -12.59 30.61 -2.27
N ASN A 416 -12.72 30.75 -0.95
CA ASN A 416 -13.78 31.51 -0.31
C ASN A 416 -13.21 32.88 0.06
N GLU A 417 -13.86 33.95 -0.39
CA GLU A 417 -13.38 35.34 -0.21
C GLU A 417 -13.33 35.80 1.26
N ALA A 418 -13.92 35.05 2.19
CA ALA A 418 -13.87 35.34 3.63
C ALA A 418 -12.48 35.11 4.26
N ALA A 419 -11.57 34.45 3.51
CA ALA A 419 -10.19 34.20 3.94
C ALA A 419 -9.22 34.39 2.76
N THR A 420 -7.93 34.59 3.06
CA THR A 420 -6.91 34.77 2.05
C THR A 420 -6.54 33.42 1.38
N LEU A 421 -6.10 33.51 0.12
CA LEU A 421 -5.53 32.40 -0.62
C LEU A 421 -4.23 32.87 -1.28
N ASN A 422 -3.09 32.78 -0.57
CA ASN A 422 -1.80 33.20 -1.08
C ASN A 422 -1.01 31.99 -1.56
N TYR A 423 -0.54 32.00 -2.79
CA TYR A 423 0.26 30.94 -3.39
C TYR A 423 1.27 31.53 -4.39
N ASN A 424 2.32 30.79 -4.65
CA ASN A 424 3.31 31.10 -5.68
C ASN A 424 3.92 29.82 -6.24
N PHE A 425 4.10 29.79 -7.57
CA PHE A 425 4.79 28.73 -8.29
C PHE A 425 5.97 29.36 -9.02
N SER A 426 7.20 29.07 -8.58
CA SER A 426 8.43 29.62 -9.18
C SER A 426 9.31 28.50 -9.73
N ASN A 427 9.72 28.63 -11.00
CA ASN A 427 10.52 27.65 -11.72
C ASN A 427 9.92 26.23 -11.62
N CYS A 428 8.63 26.09 -11.97
CA CYS A 428 7.91 24.84 -11.88
C CYS A 428 7.51 24.29 -13.25
N ILE A 429 7.37 22.96 -13.35
CA ILE A 429 6.61 22.31 -14.42
C ILE A 429 5.18 22.12 -13.94
N LEU A 430 4.21 22.45 -14.78
CA LEU A 430 2.78 22.30 -14.47
C LEU A 430 2.01 21.76 -15.67
N GLN A 431 1.36 20.62 -15.51
CA GLN A 431 0.34 20.13 -16.43
C GLN A 431 -0.96 20.90 -16.22
N PHE A 432 -1.26 21.80 -17.13
CA PHE A 432 -2.50 22.59 -17.09
C PHE A 432 -2.96 22.92 -18.52
N ASN A 433 -3.68 21.98 -19.12
CA ASN A 433 -4.23 22.09 -20.46
C ASN A 433 -5.74 22.34 -20.40
N ASP A 434 -6.14 23.61 -20.29
CA ASP A 434 -7.54 24.02 -20.24
C ASP A 434 -8.18 24.02 -21.63
N VAL A 435 -8.47 22.80 -22.14
CA VAL A 435 -9.02 22.56 -23.48
C VAL A 435 -10.32 23.33 -23.74
N ASN A 436 -11.12 23.55 -22.70
CA ASN A 436 -12.44 24.18 -22.79
C ASN A 436 -12.43 25.67 -22.41
N ASN A 437 -11.29 26.25 -22.08
CA ASN A 437 -11.13 27.62 -21.57
C ASN A 437 -12.00 27.92 -20.34
N GLN A 438 -12.16 26.94 -19.44
CA GLN A 438 -12.99 27.08 -18.23
C GLN A 438 -12.40 28.10 -17.24
N PHE A 439 -11.08 28.28 -17.27
CA PHE A 439 -10.32 29.11 -16.34
C PHE A 439 -9.74 30.39 -16.99
N ALA A 440 -10.05 30.65 -18.27
CA ALA A 440 -9.47 31.78 -19.01
C ALA A 440 -9.65 33.15 -18.37
N ASP A 441 -10.80 33.37 -17.71
CA ASP A 441 -11.14 34.62 -17.03
C ASP A 441 -11.06 34.53 -15.50
N ASN A 442 -10.53 33.42 -14.97
CA ASN A 442 -10.40 33.22 -13.53
C ASN A 442 -9.05 33.79 -13.03
N PRO A 443 -9.08 34.84 -12.16
CA PRO A 443 -7.84 35.50 -11.71
C PRO A 443 -6.90 34.58 -10.93
N LEU A 444 -7.38 33.46 -10.38
CA LEU A 444 -6.54 32.46 -9.73
C LEU A 444 -5.61 31.74 -10.71
N TYR A 445 -5.88 31.85 -12.02
CA TYR A 445 -5.09 31.21 -13.07
C TYR A 445 -4.53 32.23 -14.07
N ASP A 446 -4.25 33.46 -13.61
CA ASP A 446 -3.54 34.45 -14.44
C ASP A 446 -2.06 34.08 -14.53
N PHE A 447 -1.73 33.20 -15.48
CA PHE A 447 -0.36 32.79 -15.76
C PHE A 447 0.54 33.92 -16.29
N GLY A 448 0.00 35.10 -16.52
CA GLY A 448 0.76 36.32 -16.85
C GLY A 448 1.21 37.09 -15.61
N ASP A 449 0.61 36.82 -14.44
CA ASP A 449 1.02 37.42 -13.17
C ASP A 449 2.24 36.69 -12.61
N THR A 450 3.42 37.32 -12.75
CA THR A 450 4.70 36.77 -12.27
C THR A 450 4.83 36.74 -10.74
N SER A 451 3.93 37.37 -10.00
CA SER A 451 3.87 37.24 -8.54
C SER A 451 3.23 35.93 -8.09
N LEU A 452 2.41 35.31 -8.96
CA LEU A 452 1.76 34.02 -8.74
C LEU A 452 2.50 32.88 -9.47
N PHE A 453 2.97 33.15 -10.70
CA PHE A 453 3.58 32.16 -11.60
C PHE A 453 4.86 32.69 -12.23
N GLU A 454 5.99 32.44 -11.61
CA GLU A 454 7.30 32.89 -12.09
C GLU A 454 8.04 31.75 -12.85
N ASN A 455 8.47 32.00 -14.07
CA ASN A 455 9.23 31.05 -14.89
C ASN A 455 8.55 29.65 -14.99
N LEU A 456 7.24 29.64 -15.19
CA LEU A 456 6.45 28.40 -15.24
C LEU A 456 6.58 27.74 -16.62
N LEU A 457 6.92 26.45 -16.65
CA LEU A 457 6.88 25.59 -17.82
C LEU A 457 5.55 24.82 -17.84
N ARG A 458 4.68 25.12 -18.81
CA ARG A 458 3.35 24.48 -18.86
C ARG A 458 3.25 23.45 -19.97
N ASN A 459 2.63 22.30 -19.62
CA ASN A 459 2.34 21.22 -20.57
C ASN A 459 3.58 20.75 -21.34
N VAL A 460 4.69 20.62 -20.62
CA VAL A 460 5.97 20.12 -21.12
C VAL A 460 6.22 18.73 -20.57
N ASN A 461 7.03 17.93 -21.26
CA ASN A 461 7.32 16.56 -20.82
C ASN A 461 8.40 16.54 -19.73
N PRO A 462 8.13 16.05 -18.51
CA PRO A 462 9.15 15.84 -17.48
C PRO A 462 10.07 14.64 -17.77
N ASP A 463 9.74 13.77 -18.73
CA ASP A 463 10.50 12.57 -19.10
C ASP A 463 10.73 11.63 -17.91
N PHE A 464 9.66 11.21 -17.24
CA PHE A 464 9.74 10.26 -16.13
C PHE A 464 10.14 8.86 -16.61
N LEU A 465 10.92 8.13 -15.79
CA LEU A 465 11.40 6.78 -16.08
C LEU A 465 10.24 5.80 -16.31
N ASP A 466 9.38 5.61 -15.33
CA ASP A 466 8.13 4.82 -15.44
C ASP A 466 7.08 5.34 -14.44
N PRO A 467 6.25 6.30 -14.84
CA PRO A 467 5.27 6.90 -13.96
C PRO A 467 4.18 5.92 -13.51
N ASN A 468 3.90 4.86 -14.28
CA ASN A 468 2.88 3.86 -13.93
C ASN A 468 3.30 2.98 -12.75
N THR A 469 4.60 2.86 -12.51
CA THR A 469 5.17 2.14 -11.36
C THR A 469 5.73 3.08 -10.29
N ASN A 470 5.35 4.37 -10.33
CA ASN A 470 5.80 5.43 -9.42
C ASN A 470 7.31 5.71 -9.47
N GLN A 471 7.97 5.46 -10.61
CA GLN A 471 9.36 5.81 -10.83
C GLN A 471 9.45 7.20 -11.49
N PHE A 472 9.58 8.23 -10.66
CA PHE A 472 9.53 9.64 -11.07
C PHE A 472 10.91 10.28 -11.23
N GLN A 473 11.96 9.49 -11.42
CA GLN A 473 13.25 9.99 -11.90
C GLN A 473 13.07 10.59 -13.29
N ILE A 474 13.77 11.72 -13.57
CA ILE A 474 13.69 12.38 -14.87
C ILE A 474 14.87 11.98 -15.77
N GLY A 475 14.57 11.81 -17.06
CA GLY A 475 15.55 11.44 -18.09
C GLY A 475 16.18 12.64 -18.77
N LEU A 476 17.14 12.37 -19.67
CA LEU A 476 17.88 13.41 -20.39
C LEU A 476 17.03 14.16 -21.44
N SER A 477 15.79 13.74 -21.70
CA SER A 477 14.85 14.43 -22.58
C SER A 477 13.91 15.37 -21.82
N SER A 478 14.06 15.48 -20.49
CA SER A 478 13.22 16.37 -19.68
C SER A 478 13.41 17.83 -20.05
N GLU A 479 12.30 18.54 -20.24
CA GLU A 479 12.31 19.99 -20.47
C GLU A 479 12.62 20.80 -19.20
N GLY A 480 12.67 20.14 -18.02
CA GLY A 480 13.04 20.74 -16.73
C GLY A 480 14.53 20.83 -16.46
N ILE A 481 15.38 20.29 -17.35
CA ILE A 481 16.84 20.28 -17.16
C ILE A 481 17.42 21.69 -17.16
N GLY A 482 18.12 22.05 -16.06
CA GLY A 482 18.76 23.36 -15.89
C GLY A 482 17.80 24.54 -15.78
N GLN A 483 16.49 24.30 -15.61
CA GLN A 483 15.46 25.33 -15.51
C GLN A 483 15.13 25.74 -14.07
N GLY A 484 15.69 25.04 -13.09
CA GLY A 484 15.52 25.36 -11.69
C GLY A 484 16.19 26.67 -11.27
N SER A 485 15.68 27.30 -10.23
CA SER A 485 16.26 28.48 -9.59
C SER A 485 17.55 28.13 -8.86
N LEU A 486 18.64 28.81 -9.17
CA LEU A 486 19.93 28.70 -8.46
C LEU A 486 19.81 29.11 -6.98
N THR A 487 18.92 30.06 -6.66
CA THR A 487 18.67 30.46 -5.27
C THR A 487 18.10 29.30 -4.47
N THR A 488 17.06 28.67 -4.97
CA THR A 488 16.44 27.48 -4.34
C THR A 488 17.44 26.31 -4.25
N ALA A 489 18.23 26.09 -5.31
CA ALA A 489 19.25 25.05 -5.32
C ALA A 489 20.40 25.31 -4.32
N SER A 490 20.68 26.58 -3.98
CA SER A 490 21.67 26.89 -2.92
C SER A 490 21.15 26.57 -1.51
N GLU A 491 19.85 26.55 -1.31
CA GLU A 491 19.20 26.15 -0.05
C GLU A 491 19.07 24.62 0.04
N VAL A 492 18.82 23.95 -1.10
CA VAL A 492 18.68 22.49 -1.22
C VAL A 492 19.71 21.96 -2.22
N PRO A 493 21.00 21.87 -1.84
CA PRO A 493 22.10 21.69 -2.78
C PRO A 493 22.23 20.29 -3.40
N LEU A 494 21.64 19.29 -2.77
CA LEU A 494 21.64 17.91 -3.25
C LEU A 494 20.22 17.49 -3.61
N ASP A 495 20.09 16.58 -4.57
CA ASP A 495 18.81 15.94 -4.87
C ASP A 495 18.51 14.79 -3.89
N ILE A 496 17.36 14.12 -4.05
CA ILE A 496 16.94 13.02 -3.19
C ILE A 496 17.94 11.84 -3.19
N LEU A 497 18.73 11.68 -4.25
CA LEU A 497 19.78 10.66 -4.39
C LEU A 497 21.19 11.19 -4.03
N GLY A 498 21.29 12.42 -3.51
CA GLY A 498 22.55 13.02 -3.12
C GLY A 498 23.38 13.59 -4.28
N VAL A 499 22.78 13.79 -5.44
CA VAL A 499 23.45 14.41 -6.60
C VAL A 499 23.46 15.93 -6.46
N ASP A 500 24.64 16.56 -6.66
CA ASP A 500 24.81 18.02 -6.58
C ASP A 500 24.06 18.74 -7.72
N ARG A 501 23.19 19.69 -7.36
CA ARG A 501 22.44 20.52 -8.29
C ARG A 501 22.80 22.01 -8.28
N THR A 502 23.82 22.41 -7.52
CA THR A 502 24.13 23.83 -7.27
C THR A 502 24.54 24.62 -8.52
N SER A 503 25.07 23.96 -9.55
CA SER A 503 25.55 24.60 -10.77
C SER A 503 24.52 24.63 -11.91
N SER A 504 23.63 23.66 -11.97
CA SER A 504 22.59 23.53 -13.00
C SER A 504 21.43 22.73 -12.43
N PRO A 505 20.55 23.38 -11.64
CA PRO A 505 19.46 22.67 -11.00
C PRO A 505 18.38 22.27 -12.00
N ASP A 506 17.98 21.02 -11.96
CA ASP A 506 16.80 20.53 -12.63
C ASP A 506 15.55 20.77 -11.76
N ILE A 507 14.39 20.84 -12.40
CA ILE A 507 13.11 20.98 -11.69
C ILE A 507 12.68 19.60 -11.17
N GLY A 508 12.21 19.54 -9.91
CA GLY A 508 11.74 18.32 -9.26
C GLY A 508 12.71 17.76 -8.23
N ALA A 509 12.36 16.60 -7.69
CA ALA A 509 13.11 15.94 -6.62
C ALA A 509 14.43 15.31 -7.09
N TYR A 510 14.57 15.05 -8.37
CA TYR A 510 15.73 14.38 -8.98
C TYR A 510 16.48 15.27 -9.95
N GLN A 511 17.80 15.12 -10.04
CA GLN A 511 18.59 15.52 -11.17
C GLN A 511 18.45 14.49 -12.30
N ALA A 512 18.48 14.95 -13.54
CA ALA A 512 18.28 14.10 -14.71
C ALA A 512 19.37 13.03 -14.86
N VAL A 513 18.96 11.82 -15.20
CA VAL A 513 19.85 10.68 -15.43
C VAL A 513 19.62 10.07 -16.81
N MET A 514 20.63 9.37 -17.32
CA MET A 514 20.45 8.54 -18.51
C MET A 514 19.75 7.25 -18.11
N PHE A 515 18.59 6.99 -18.67
CA PHE A 515 17.91 5.70 -18.48
C PHE A 515 18.65 4.60 -19.23
N GLU A 516 18.86 3.46 -18.57
CA GLU A 516 19.40 2.27 -19.23
C GLU A 516 18.32 1.70 -20.17
N GLU A 517 18.71 1.42 -21.43
CA GLU A 517 17.79 0.71 -22.33
C GLU A 517 17.62 -0.73 -21.82
N GLU A 518 16.39 -1.14 -21.54
CA GLU A 518 16.07 -2.53 -21.27
C GLU A 518 16.44 -3.38 -22.50
N ASN A 519 17.44 -4.27 -22.35
CA ASN A 519 17.90 -5.20 -23.38
C ASN A 519 17.00 -6.44 -23.49
#